data_f1f4970b9fab9a1ec4523e3f9d3f327e
#
_entry.id   f1f4970b9fab9a1ec4523e3f9d3f327e
#
_cell.length_a   1.000
_cell.length_b   1.000
_cell.length_c   1.000
_cell.angle_alpha   90.00
_cell.angle_beta   90.00
_cell.angle_gamma   90.00
#
_symmetry.space_group_name_H-M   'P 1'
#
loop_
_entity.id
_entity.type
_entity.pdbx_description
1 polymer ?
#
loop_
_entity_poly.entity_id
_entity_poly.type
_entity_poly.pdbx_seq_one_letter_code
_entity_poly.pdbx_strand_id
1 'polypeptide(L)'
;MKKYPLNVLAMALFYVAAGLNHFINPAFYLPLIPRYFPYQTLINWSSGVIEVVLGLLLIPTFSRKWAAFGIMAMLIAFIPSHVYFIEVNSCAGDLCVPEWIGWFRLVMIHPLLVYWAWSNRNA
;
A
#
# COMPACT_ATOMS: atom_id res chain seq x y z
N MET A 1 -10.45 26.04 11.57
CA MET A 1 -9.76 24.74 11.53
C MET A 1 -10.43 23.84 10.50
N LYS A 2 -9.65 23.30 9.57
CA LYS A 2 -10.20 22.45 8.53
C LYS A 2 -10.51 21.07 9.09
N LYS A 3 -11.76 20.65 8.97
CA LYS A 3 -12.21 19.34 9.43
C LYS A 3 -11.65 18.22 8.55
N TYR A 4 -11.45 18.50 7.26
CA TYR A 4 -10.92 17.54 6.29
C TYR A 4 -9.73 18.16 5.57
N PRO A 5 -8.51 18.06 6.14
CA PRO A 5 -7.32 18.60 5.50
C PRO A 5 -7.12 17.98 4.11
N LEU A 6 -6.74 18.80 3.14
CA LEU A 6 -6.54 18.33 1.76
C LEU A 6 -5.52 17.20 1.68
N ASN A 7 -4.46 17.27 2.48
CA ASN A 7 -3.43 16.23 2.53
C ASN A 7 -4.01 14.89 2.99
N VAL A 8 -4.90 14.90 4.00
CA VAL A 8 -5.56 13.68 4.48
C VAL A 8 -6.49 13.12 3.42
N LEU A 9 -7.25 13.98 2.73
CA LEU A 9 -8.14 13.55 1.66
C LEU A 9 -7.36 12.96 0.49
N ALA A 10 -6.21 13.55 0.15
CA ALA A 10 -5.35 12.99 -0.90
C ALA A 10 -4.84 11.60 -0.52
N MET A 11 -4.43 11.42 0.73
CA MET A 11 -3.98 10.12 1.23
C MET A 11 -5.11 9.09 1.22
N ALA A 12 -6.30 9.50 1.67
CA ALA A 12 -7.48 8.62 1.65
C ALA A 12 -7.81 8.18 0.22
N LEU A 13 -7.80 9.11 -0.72
CA LEU A 13 -8.06 8.78 -2.13
C LEU A 13 -7.01 7.83 -2.68
N PHE A 14 -5.74 8.06 -2.36
CA PHE A 14 -4.64 7.20 -2.81
C PHE A 14 -4.85 5.76 -2.34
N TYR A 15 -5.14 5.55 -1.06
CA TYR A 15 -5.28 4.19 -0.53
C TYR A 15 -6.58 3.52 -0.95
N VAL A 16 -7.68 4.26 -1.08
CA VAL A 16 -8.92 3.69 -1.61
C VAL A 16 -8.71 3.25 -3.06
N ALA A 17 -8.09 4.09 -3.88
CA ALA A 17 -7.81 3.75 -5.27
C ALA A 17 -6.85 2.55 -5.37
N ALA A 18 -5.79 2.53 -4.57
CA ALA A 18 -4.84 1.42 -4.55
C ALA A 18 -5.52 0.11 -4.11
N GLY A 19 -6.37 0.17 -3.08
CA GLY A 19 -7.10 -1.00 -2.62
C GLY A 19 -8.07 -1.53 -3.65
N LEU A 20 -8.82 -0.66 -4.30
CA LEU A 20 -9.73 -1.06 -5.38
C LEU A 20 -8.98 -1.68 -6.56
N ASN A 21 -7.77 -1.20 -6.83
CA ASN A 21 -6.96 -1.73 -7.92
C ASN A 21 -6.58 -3.21 -7.70
N HIS A 22 -6.50 -3.69 -6.47
CA HIS A 22 -6.29 -5.11 -6.19
C HIS A 22 -7.40 -5.99 -6.79
N PHE A 23 -8.61 -5.47 -6.87
CA PHE A 23 -9.76 -6.20 -7.42
C PHE A 23 -9.89 -5.99 -8.93
N ILE A 24 -9.51 -4.81 -9.43
CA ILE A 24 -9.60 -4.46 -10.85
C ILE A 24 -8.47 -5.12 -11.66
N ASN A 25 -7.26 -5.14 -11.11
CA ASN A 25 -6.07 -5.67 -11.78
C ASN A 25 -5.35 -6.72 -10.92
N PRO A 26 -6.01 -7.84 -10.57
CA PRO A 26 -5.35 -8.86 -9.73
C PRO A 26 -4.11 -9.45 -10.40
N ALA A 27 -4.07 -9.51 -11.74
CA ALA A 27 -2.92 -10.03 -12.47
C ALA A 27 -1.64 -9.19 -12.24
N PHE A 28 -1.77 -7.93 -11.88
CA PHE A 28 -0.62 -7.10 -11.53
C PHE A 28 -0.07 -7.44 -10.14
N TYR A 29 -0.96 -7.72 -9.19
CA TYR A 29 -0.57 -7.93 -7.79
C TYR A 29 -0.19 -9.36 -7.45
N LEU A 30 -0.87 -10.35 -8.05
CA LEU A 30 -0.60 -11.76 -7.74
C LEU A 30 0.86 -12.14 -7.94
N PRO A 31 1.54 -11.71 -9.01
CA PRO A 31 2.97 -12.04 -9.18
C PRO A 31 3.88 -11.37 -8.15
N LEU A 32 3.40 -10.31 -7.45
CA LEU A 32 4.18 -9.62 -6.43
C LEU A 32 4.13 -10.31 -5.08
N ILE A 33 3.18 -11.23 -4.89
CA ILE A 33 3.08 -11.99 -3.65
C ILE A 33 4.08 -13.15 -3.72
N PRO A 34 4.99 -13.29 -2.73
CA PRO A 34 5.96 -14.38 -2.74
C PRO A 34 5.30 -15.75 -2.90
N ARG A 35 5.88 -16.59 -3.75
CA ARG A 35 5.31 -17.92 -4.04
C ARG A 35 5.26 -18.82 -2.81
N TYR A 36 6.13 -18.59 -1.84
CA TYR A 36 6.14 -19.37 -0.61
C TYR A 36 5.00 -19.00 0.36
N PHE A 37 4.22 -17.96 0.06
CA PHE A 37 3.02 -17.64 0.85
C PHE A 37 1.84 -18.45 0.30
N PRO A 38 1.05 -19.10 1.18
CA PRO A 38 -0.15 -19.78 0.75
C PRO A 38 -1.30 -18.81 0.47
N TYR A 39 -2.31 -19.26 -0.27
CA TYR A 39 -3.55 -18.51 -0.48
C TYR A 39 -3.32 -17.11 -1.08
N GLN A 40 -2.57 -17.06 -2.18
CA GLN A 40 -2.19 -15.78 -2.80
C GLN A 40 -3.40 -14.91 -3.19
N THR A 41 -4.46 -15.51 -3.71
CA THR A 41 -5.67 -14.77 -4.06
C THR A 41 -6.31 -14.15 -2.82
N LEU A 42 -6.36 -14.88 -1.72
CA LEU A 42 -6.91 -14.38 -0.46
C LEU A 42 -6.05 -13.23 0.10
N ILE A 43 -4.72 -13.36 0.01
CA ILE A 43 -3.80 -12.30 0.42
C ILE A 43 -4.05 -11.03 -0.41
N ASN A 44 -4.20 -11.17 -1.73
CA ASN A 44 -4.47 -10.04 -2.60
C ASN A 44 -5.78 -9.35 -2.22
N TRP A 45 -6.85 -10.11 -2.05
CA TRP A 45 -8.17 -9.55 -1.69
C TRP A 45 -8.14 -8.90 -0.31
N SER A 46 -7.52 -9.56 0.67
CA SER A 46 -7.40 -9.02 2.02
C SER A 46 -6.64 -7.71 2.03
N SER A 47 -5.54 -7.63 1.29
CA SER A 47 -4.76 -6.41 1.16
C SER A 47 -5.59 -5.28 0.56
N GLY A 48 -6.35 -5.57 -0.49
CA GLY A 48 -7.22 -4.58 -1.12
C GLY A 48 -8.30 -4.07 -0.17
N VAL A 49 -8.96 -4.96 0.57
CA VAL A 49 -9.99 -4.58 1.54
C VAL A 49 -9.37 -3.72 2.65
N ILE A 50 -8.23 -4.13 3.18
CA ILE A 50 -7.54 -3.39 4.25
C ILE A 50 -7.18 -1.98 3.77
N GLU A 51 -6.64 -1.84 2.57
CA GLU A 51 -6.29 -0.53 2.00
C GLU A 51 -7.51 0.37 1.87
N VAL A 52 -8.62 -0.16 1.34
CA VAL A 52 -9.85 0.62 1.19
C VAL A 52 -10.39 1.05 2.55
N VAL A 53 -10.47 0.12 3.50
CA VAL A 53 -11.01 0.40 4.84
C VAL A 53 -10.15 1.44 5.55
N LEU A 54 -8.83 1.26 5.55
CA LEU A 54 -7.92 2.21 6.20
C LEU A 54 -7.98 3.58 5.52
N GLY A 55 -8.05 3.62 4.20
CA GLY A 55 -8.21 4.87 3.47
C GLY A 55 -9.47 5.61 3.88
N LEU A 56 -10.60 4.92 3.97
CA LEU A 56 -11.86 5.53 4.40
C LEU A 56 -11.81 5.98 5.86
N LEU A 57 -11.14 5.21 6.72
CA LEU A 57 -11.03 5.55 8.14
C LEU A 57 -10.10 6.74 8.41
N LEU A 58 -9.34 7.18 7.43
CA LEU A 58 -8.57 8.43 7.55
C LEU A 58 -9.46 9.66 7.56
N ILE A 59 -10.64 9.58 6.94
CA ILE A 59 -11.50 10.75 6.75
C ILE A 59 -12.06 11.28 8.07
N PRO A 60 -12.70 10.44 8.94
CA PRO A 60 -13.19 10.94 10.22
C PRO A 60 -12.03 11.22 11.18
N THR A 61 -12.15 12.30 11.94
CA THR A 61 -11.10 12.68 12.91
C THR A 61 -10.93 11.65 14.02
N PHE A 62 -12.03 11.00 14.44
CA PHE A 62 -11.95 10.05 15.56
C PHE A 62 -11.19 8.78 15.26
N SER A 63 -11.14 8.37 13.98
CA SER A 63 -10.45 7.14 13.55
C SER A 63 -9.14 7.41 12.82
N ARG A 64 -8.85 8.65 12.49
CA ARG A 64 -7.70 9.03 11.65
C ARG A 64 -6.37 8.55 12.20
N LYS A 65 -6.14 8.75 13.49
CA LYS A 65 -4.90 8.33 14.13
C LYS A 65 -4.68 6.82 14.01
N TRP A 66 -5.72 6.06 14.29
CA TRP A 66 -5.64 4.60 14.21
C TRP A 66 -5.51 4.11 12.78
N ALA A 67 -6.20 4.77 11.84
CA ALA A 67 -6.04 4.46 10.42
C ALA A 67 -4.62 4.73 9.94
N ALA A 68 -4.00 5.83 10.35
CA ALA A 68 -2.63 6.15 10.00
C ALA A 68 -1.66 5.08 10.53
N PHE A 69 -1.80 4.66 11.78
CA PHE A 69 -0.98 3.58 12.33
C PHE A 69 -1.24 2.25 11.62
N GLY A 70 -2.49 1.97 11.26
CA GLY A 70 -2.84 0.78 10.49
C GLY A 70 -2.16 0.77 9.12
N ILE A 71 -2.12 1.91 8.44
CA ILE A 71 -1.44 2.04 7.16
C ILE A 71 0.07 1.81 7.32
N MET A 72 0.68 2.37 8.37
CA MET A 72 2.09 2.15 8.63
C MET A 72 2.39 0.66 8.85
N ALA A 73 1.56 -0.02 9.64
CA ALA A 73 1.71 -1.46 9.88
C ALA A 73 1.54 -2.26 8.58
N MET A 74 0.58 -1.89 7.75
CA MET A 74 0.34 -2.52 6.46
C MET A 74 1.53 -2.33 5.52
N LEU A 75 2.10 -1.13 5.48
CA LEU A 75 3.28 -0.85 4.65
C LEU A 75 4.47 -1.69 5.08
N ILE A 76 4.66 -1.88 6.38
CA ILE A 76 5.72 -2.76 6.90
C ILE A 76 5.45 -4.20 6.47
N ALA A 77 4.20 -4.64 6.53
CA ALA A 77 3.81 -5.98 6.10
C ALA A 77 4.02 -6.21 4.61
N PHE A 78 4.03 -5.15 3.81
CA PHE A 78 4.26 -5.24 2.36
C PHE A 78 5.75 -5.31 1.97
N ILE A 79 6.68 -5.12 2.92
CA ILE A 79 8.11 -5.18 2.62
C ILE A 79 8.52 -6.50 1.96
N PRO A 80 8.07 -7.69 2.42
CA PRO A 80 8.40 -8.94 1.73
C PRO A 80 8.01 -8.94 0.25
N SER A 81 6.89 -8.32 -0.12
CA SER A 81 6.46 -8.20 -1.50
C SER A 81 7.41 -7.35 -2.34
N HIS A 82 7.88 -6.24 -1.79
CA HIS A 82 8.84 -5.37 -2.49
C HIS A 82 10.19 -6.06 -2.66
N VAL A 83 10.66 -6.79 -1.65
CA VAL A 83 11.89 -7.58 -1.74
C VAL A 83 11.74 -8.69 -2.78
N TYR A 84 10.61 -9.39 -2.76
CA TYR A 84 10.34 -10.45 -3.72
C TYR A 84 10.32 -9.93 -5.16
N PHE A 85 9.75 -8.74 -5.38
CA PHE A 85 9.74 -8.10 -6.70
C PHE A 85 11.16 -7.96 -7.24
N ILE A 86 12.11 -7.53 -6.41
CA ILE A 86 13.52 -7.41 -6.80
C ILE A 86 14.11 -8.80 -7.08
N GLU A 87 13.78 -9.79 -6.24
CA GLU A 87 14.28 -11.17 -6.41
C GLU A 87 13.85 -11.81 -7.72
N VAL A 88 12.67 -11.46 -8.23
CA VAL A 88 12.17 -11.99 -9.50
C VAL A 88 12.46 -11.05 -10.68
N ASN A 89 13.62 -10.37 -10.62
CA ASN A 89 14.13 -9.52 -11.70
C ASN A 89 13.25 -8.31 -12.00
N SER A 90 12.56 -7.82 -10.98
CA SER A 90 11.67 -6.64 -11.09
C SER A 90 10.57 -6.82 -12.13
N CYS A 91 9.98 -8.01 -12.16
CA CYS A 91 8.89 -8.36 -13.07
C CYS A 91 7.60 -8.62 -12.29
N ALA A 92 6.50 -8.02 -12.76
CA ALA A 92 5.15 -8.33 -12.32
C ALA A 92 4.43 -8.98 -13.52
N GLY A 93 4.41 -10.32 -13.56
CA GLY A 93 3.93 -11.04 -14.74
C GLY A 93 4.80 -10.71 -15.94
N ASP A 94 4.18 -10.17 -16.99
CA ASP A 94 4.90 -9.80 -18.23
C ASP A 94 5.49 -8.39 -18.18
N LEU A 95 5.16 -7.61 -17.16
CA LEU A 95 5.68 -6.26 -17.00
C LEU A 95 6.97 -6.29 -16.19
N CYS A 96 8.07 -6.01 -16.87
CA CYS A 96 9.39 -5.94 -16.25
C CYS A 96 9.92 -4.52 -16.34
N VAL A 97 10.56 -4.07 -15.25
CA VAL A 97 11.18 -2.75 -15.18
C VAL A 97 12.65 -2.91 -14.83
N PRO A 98 13.49 -1.89 -15.07
CA PRO A 98 14.88 -1.93 -14.64
C PRO A 98 14.99 -2.16 -13.12
N GLU A 99 16.04 -2.86 -12.68
CA GLU A 99 16.24 -3.21 -11.28
C GLU A 99 16.25 -1.99 -10.37
N TRP A 100 16.80 -0.87 -10.83
CA TRP A 100 16.87 0.35 -10.02
C TRP A 100 15.48 0.87 -9.62
N ILE A 101 14.44 0.59 -10.42
CA ILE A 101 13.07 0.98 -10.08
C ILE A 101 12.57 0.18 -8.88
N GLY A 102 12.89 -1.13 -8.82
CA GLY A 102 12.56 -1.96 -7.66
C GLY A 102 13.20 -1.45 -6.39
N TRP A 103 14.49 -1.13 -6.45
CA TRP A 103 15.20 -0.54 -5.30
C TRP A 103 14.65 0.84 -4.93
N PHE A 104 14.34 1.66 -5.92
CA PHE A 104 13.76 2.99 -5.68
C PHE A 104 12.44 2.88 -4.93
N ARG A 105 11.56 1.94 -5.34
CA ARG A 105 10.30 1.70 -4.66
C ARG A 105 10.49 1.30 -3.21
N LEU A 106 11.46 0.43 -2.94
CA LEU A 106 11.69 -0.10 -1.60
C LEU A 106 12.38 0.93 -0.69
N VAL A 107 13.39 1.63 -1.21
CA VAL A 107 14.28 2.49 -0.40
C VAL A 107 13.76 3.92 -0.30
N MET A 108 13.05 4.42 -1.32
CA MET A 108 12.60 5.81 -1.37
C MET A 108 11.08 5.93 -1.21
N ILE A 109 10.32 5.29 -2.09
CA ILE A 109 8.86 5.48 -2.11
C ILE A 109 8.22 4.88 -0.85
N HIS A 110 8.61 3.67 -0.49
CA HIS A 110 8.02 2.98 0.65
C HIS A 110 8.22 3.73 1.97
N PRO A 111 9.45 4.18 2.32
CA PRO A 111 9.64 5.00 3.52
C PRO A 111 8.91 6.34 3.47
N LEU A 112 8.80 6.96 2.27
CA LEU A 112 8.04 8.20 2.13
C LEU A 112 6.55 7.99 2.41
N LEU A 113 5.99 6.86 2.01
CA LEU A 113 4.60 6.53 2.32
C LEU A 113 4.41 6.33 3.83
N VAL A 114 5.36 5.68 4.50
CA VAL A 114 5.33 5.52 5.95
C VAL A 114 5.37 6.89 6.64
N TYR A 115 6.26 7.76 6.21
CA TYR A 115 6.36 9.12 6.74
C TYR A 115 5.08 9.92 6.50
N TRP A 116 4.49 9.78 5.32
CA TRP A 116 3.24 10.47 4.99
C TRP A 116 2.12 10.07 5.96
N ALA A 117 1.98 8.78 6.23
CA ALA A 117 1.01 8.29 7.20
C ALA A 117 1.31 8.82 8.61
N TRP A 118 2.57 8.77 9.02
CA TRP A 118 3.01 9.31 10.31
C TRP A 118 2.65 10.80 10.44
N SER A 119 2.92 11.57 9.39
CA SER A 119 2.66 13.03 9.42
C SER A 119 1.18 13.37 9.53
N ASN A 120 0.30 12.50 9.07
CA ASN A 120 -1.13 12.71 9.08
C ASN A 120 -1.85 12.12 10.30
N ARG A 121 -1.14 11.44 11.20
CA ARG A 121 -1.78 10.75 12.33
C ARG A 121 -2.56 11.66 13.26
N ASN A 122 -2.16 12.91 13.36
CA ASN A 122 -2.80 13.90 14.24
C ASN A 122 -3.41 15.08 13.45
N ALA A 123 -3.58 14.91 12.18
CA ALA A 123 -4.11 15.97 11.34
C ALA A 123 -5.57 16.33 11.65
#